data_0cffab701b68950e691c1fdfb41b7984
#
_entry.id   0cffab701b68950e691c1fdfb41b7984
#
_cell.length_a   1.000
_cell.length_b   1.000
_cell.length_c   1.000
_cell.angle_alpha   90.00
_cell.angle_beta   90.00
_cell.angle_gamma   90.00
#
_symmetry.space_group_name_H-M   'P 1'
#
loop_
_entity.id
_entity.type
_entity.pdbx_description
1 polymer ?
#
loop_
_entity_poly.entity_id
_entity_poly.type
_entity_poly.pdbx_seq_one_letter_code
_entity_poly.pdbx_strand_id
1 'polypeptide(L)'
;MKLNNVISAFFALTIFLSACKKNDDPAGESTGKLLSAITGDCTPVVVNGIFKVDSVLTADNYVDVQVDVTVGGSFTIKSDSINGYSFKKTGTLGIGINTIRLYGSGKPTATGTNTFTIIYGGTACNFTITVFGAGGGFGTALYTLGG
;
A
#
# COMPACT_ATOMS: atom_id res chain seq x y z
N MET A 1 60.27 -39.38 47.88
CA MET A 1 59.31 -40.38 47.41
C MET A 1 57.91 -39.92 47.66
N LYS A 2 57.06 -40.09 46.68
CA LYS A 2 55.63 -39.80 46.60
C LYS A 2 55.24 -38.35 46.24
N LEU A 3 55.00 -38.22 44.99
CA LEU A 3 54.29 -37.20 44.24
C LEU A 3 52.83 -37.22 44.70
N ASN A 4 52.31 -36.11 45.15
CA ASN A 4 50.87 -35.95 45.29
C ASN A 4 50.40 -34.87 44.28
N ASN A 5 49.76 -35.39 43.24
CA ASN A 5 48.98 -34.59 42.27
C ASN A 5 47.85 -33.99 43.00
N VAL A 6 47.82 -32.67 43.06
CA VAL A 6 46.65 -31.92 43.37
C VAL A 6 46.08 -31.39 42.01
N ILE A 7 45.06 -32.09 41.50
CA ILE A 7 44.31 -31.70 40.37
C ILE A 7 43.35 -30.60 40.84
N SER A 8 43.69 -29.35 40.52
CA SER A 8 42.80 -28.23 40.69
C SER A 8 41.81 -28.20 39.51
N ALA A 9 40.58 -28.63 39.77
CA ALA A 9 39.50 -28.55 38.81
C ALA A 9 39.02 -27.09 38.72
N PHE A 10 39.48 -26.37 37.70
CA PHE A 10 38.89 -25.10 37.33
C PHE A 10 37.57 -25.36 36.61
N PHE A 11 36.46 -25.15 37.31
CA PHE A 11 35.12 -25.15 36.76
C PHE A 11 34.93 -23.82 36.05
N ALA A 12 35.19 -23.79 34.73
CA ALA A 12 34.91 -22.65 33.88
C ALA A 12 33.40 -22.61 33.62
N LEU A 13 32.71 -21.74 34.37
CA LEU A 13 31.31 -21.39 34.13
C LEU A 13 31.22 -20.58 32.85
N THR A 14 31.01 -21.23 31.72
CA THR A 14 30.70 -20.56 30.47
C THR A 14 29.27 -20.06 30.53
N ILE A 15 29.12 -18.77 30.79
CA ILE A 15 27.85 -18.06 30.63
C ILE A 15 27.57 -17.96 29.12
N PHE A 16 26.70 -18.81 28.63
CA PHE A 16 26.10 -18.64 27.31
C PHE A 16 25.19 -17.41 27.37
N LEU A 17 25.71 -16.25 27.01
CA LEU A 17 24.91 -15.12 26.58
C LEU A 17 24.25 -15.54 25.29
N SER A 18 23.02 -16.06 25.37
CA SER A 18 22.12 -16.15 24.25
C SER A 18 21.83 -14.72 23.81
N ALA A 19 22.67 -14.19 22.93
CA ALA A 19 22.31 -13.04 22.13
C ALA A 19 21.08 -13.45 21.33
N CYS A 20 19.89 -12.97 21.75
CA CYS A 20 18.74 -12.93 20.89
C CYS A 20 19.15 -12.11 19.66
N LYS A 21 19.64 -12.77 18.62
CA LYS A 21 19.66 -12.18 17.29
C LYS A 21 18.22 -11.91 16.97
N LYS A 22 17.83 -10.65 17.03
CA LYS A 22 16.66 -10.15 16.33
C LYS A 22 16.94 -10.51 14.87
N ASN A 23 16.34 -11.59 14.41
CA ASN A 23 16.36 -11.92 13.01
C ASN A 23 15.59 -10.81 12.33
N ASP A 24 16.29 -9.83 11.79
CA ASP A 24 15.81 -8.99 10.72
C ASP A 24 15.80 -9.85 9.44
N ASP A 25 15.07 -10.97 9.48
CA ASP A 25 14.61 -11.60 8.26
C ASP A 25 13.72 -10.56 7.59
N PRO A 26 13.95 -10.23 6.30
CA PRO A 26 13.01 -9.42 5.57
C PRO A 26 11.67 -10.12 5.73
N ALA A 27 10.73 -9.45 6.39
CA ALA A 27 9.41 -10.01 6.63
C ALA A 27 8.94 -10.60 5.30
N GLY A 28 8.58 -11.88 5.28
CA GLY A 28 8.10 -12.55 4.08
C GLY A 28 6.98 -11.74 3.44
N GLU A 29 6.58 -12.08 2.25
CA GLU A 29 5.48 -11.40 1.58
C GLU A 29 4.19 -11.59 2.36
N SER A 30 3.43 -10.52 2.55
CA SER A 30 2.14 -10.57 3.23
C SER A 30 1.11 -11.31 2.35
N THR A 31 0.22 -12.06 2.99
CA THR A 31 -0.90 -12.73 2.31
C THR A 31 -2.23 -12.26 2.87
N GLY A 32 -3.26 -12.25 2.02
CA GLY A 32 -4.58 -11.79 2.38
C GLY A 32 -5.44 -11.59 1.15
N LYS A 33 -6.45 -10.74 1.25
CA LYS A 33 -7.38 -10.43 0.15
C LYS A 33 -7.76 -8.95 0.15
N LEU A 34 -8.10 -8.42 -1.02
CA LEU A 34 -8.77 -7.13 -1.13
C LEU A 34 -10.21 -7.25 -0.61
N LEU A 35 -10.69 -6.21 0.07
CA LEU A 35 -12.11 -6.08 0.36
C LEU A 35 -12.83 -5.52 -0.86
N SER A 36 -13.80 -6.27 -1.35
CA SER A 36 -14.56 -5.92 -2.55
C SER A 36 -16.03 -6.27 -2.40
N ALA A 37 -16.87 -5.50 -3.11
CA ALA A 37 -18.28 -5.81 -3.28
C ALA A 37 -18.43 -7.02 -4.23
N ILE A 38 -19.63 -7.60 -4.27
CA ILE A 38 -19.99 -8.68 -5.20
C ILE A 38 -19.91 -8.23 -6.67
N THR A 39 -20.00 -6.93 -6.91
CA THR A 39 -19.83 -6.29 -8.23
C THR A 39 -18.37 -6.26 -8.70
N GLY A 40 -17.42 -6.56 -7.83
CA GLY A 40 -15.98 -6.47 -8.11
C GLY A 40 -15.35 -5.12 -7.77
N ASP A 41 -16.14 -4.15 -7.30
CA ASP A 41 -15.63 -2.86 -6.87
C ASP A 41 -14.92 -2.95 -5.52
N CYS A 42 -13.82 -2.22 -5.34
CA CYS A 42 -13.15 -2.09 -4.04
C CYS A 42 -14.11 -1.45 -3.02
N THR A 43 -14.29 -2.06 -1.86
CA THR A 43 -15.26 -1.58 -0.85
C THR A 43 -14.71 -1.81 0.56
N PRO A 44 -14.57 -0.75 1.37
CA PRO A 44 -14.72 0.66 0.99
C PRO A 44 -13.60 1.16 0.09
N VAL A 45 -13.88 2.20 -0.69
CA VAL A 45 -12.89 2.94 -1.48
C VAL A 45 -13.09 4.45 -1.28
N VAL A 46 -11.98 5.18 -1.11
CA VAL A 46 -12.00 6.65 -1.03
C VAL A 46 -11.01 7.19 -2.05
N VAL A 47 -11.51 8.01 -2.96
CA VAL A 47 -10.70 8.74 -3.95
C VAL A 47 -10.49 10.15 -3.46
N ASN A 48 -9.25 10.61 -3.40
CA ASN A 48 -8.89 11.97 -3.01
C ASN A 48 -8.14 12.69 -4.13
N GLY A 49 -8.34 14.00 -4.18
CA GLY A 49 -7.71 14.89 -5.14
C GLY A 49 -8.55 15.11 -6.40
N ILE A 50 -8.11 16.10 -7.18
CA ILE A 50 -8.73 16.44 -8.47
C ILE A 50 -7.80 15.96 -9.58
N PHE A 51 -8.33 15.22 -10.52
CA PHE A 51 -7.57 14.67 -11.65
C PHE A 51 -7.88 15.51 -12.90
N LYS A 52 -6.87 16.11 -13.49
CA LYS A 52 -7.00 16.99 -14.67
C LYS A 52 -6.04 16.56 -15.77
N VAL A 53 -6.50 16.74 -17.01
CA VAL A 53 -5.64 16.54 -18.20
C VAL A 53 -4.38 17.42 -18.07
N ASP A 54 -3.23 16.85 -18.43
CA ASP A 54 -1.92 17.49 -18.42
C ASP A 54 -1.40 17.95 -17.05
N SER A 55 -2.09 17.60 -15.96
CA SER A 55 -1.66 17.86 -14.59
C SER A 55 -0.92 16.67 -14.02
N VAL A 56 0.33 16.85 -13.60
CA VAL A 56 1.09 15.82 -12.90
C VAL A 56 0.44 15.54 -11.55
N LEU A 57 0.23 14.26 -11.23
CA LEU A 57 -0.33 13.85 -9.95
C LEU A 57 0.64 14.12 -8.79
N THR A 58 0.10 14.54 -7.66
CA THR A 58 0.81 14.87 -6.43
C THR A 58 0.42 13.92 -5.30
N ALA A 59 0.99 14.13 -4.11
CA ALA A 59 0.63 13.35 -2.92
C ALA A 59 -0.85 13.49 -2.52
N ASP A 60 -1.55 14.52 -2.99
CA ASP A 60 -2.99 14.71 -2.75
C ASP A 60 -3.86 13.84 -3.66
N ASN A 61 -3.28 13.26 -4.72
CA ASN A 61 -3.97 12.35 -5.61
C ASN A 61 -3.75 10.91 -5.15
N TYR A 62 -4.65 10.38 -4.34
CA TYR A 62 -4.55 9.02 -3.81
C TYR A 62 -5.89 8.30 -3.77
N VAL A 63 -5.82 6.99 -3.59
CA VAL A 63 -6.98 6.12 -3.38
C VAL A 63 -6.73 5.28 -2.14
N ASP A 64 -7.64 5.32 -1.18
CA ASP A 64 -7.62 4.45 0.00
C ASP A 64 -8.51 3.23 -0.28
N VAL A 65 -7.93 2.04 -0.09
CA VAL A 65 -8.60 0.74 -0.22
C VAL A 65 -8.34 -0.10 1.02
N GLN A 66 -9.13 -1.14 1.24
CA GLN A 66 -8.93 -2.04 2.38
C GLN A 66 -8.53 -3.45 1.94
N VAL A 67 -7.66 -4.04 2.77
CA VAL A 67 -7.23 -5.44 2.66
C VAL A 67 -7.46 -6.15 3.99
N ASP A 68 -7.81 -7.43 3.93
CA ASP A 68 -7.85 -8.34 5.07
C ASP A 68 -6.63 -9.26 5.00
N VAL A 69 -5.68 -9.05 5.89
CA VAL A 69 -4.37 -9.70 5.90
C VAL A 69 -4.38 -10.90 6.83
N THR A 70 -4.05 -12.07 6.32
CA THR A 70 -3.96 -13.33 7.07
C THR A 70 -2.55 -13.62 7.56
N VAL A 71 -1.52 -13.19 6.82
CA VAL A 71 -0.10 -13.28 7.22
C VAL A 71 0.53 -11.91 7.01
N GLY A 72 1.10 -11.34 8.07
CA GLY A 72 1.79 -10.05 8.00
C GLY A 72 3.12 -10.16 7.25
N GLY A 73 3.54 -9.06 6.62
CA GLY A 73 4.78 -9.04 5.85
C GLY A 73 4.85 -7.86 4.89
N SER A 74 5.82 -7.90 3.98
CA SER A 74 5.99 -6.89 2.94
C SER A 74 4.87 -6.99 1.90
N PHE A 75 4.52 -5.87 1.28
CA PHE A 75 3.55 -5.84 0.20
C PHE A 75 3.90 -4.84 -0.89
N THR A 76 3.39 -5.08 -2.07
CA THR A 76 3.30 -4.12 -3.17
C THR A 76 1.92 -4.25 -3.80
N ILE A 77 1.13 -3.16 -3.72
CA ILE A 77 -0.13 -3.05 -4.44
C ILE A 77 0.02 -1.95 -5.48
N LYS A 78 -0.32 -2.26 -6.70
CA LYS A 78 -0.30 -1.33 -7.83
C LYS A 78 -1.52 -1.54 -8.69
N SER A 79 -2.01 -0.45 -9.30
CA SER A 79 -3.02 -0.53 -10.36
C SER A 79 -2.35 -0.84 -11.71
N ASP A 80 -3.16 -1.20 -12.69
CA ASP A 80 -2.82 -1.01 -14.09
C ASP A 80 -2.53 0.48 -14.38
N SER A 81 -1.93 0.75 -15.54
CA SER A 81 -1.65 2.11 -16.00
C SER A 81 -2.65 2.45 -17.11
N ILE A 82 -3.49 3.44 -16.88
CA ILE A 82 -4.54 3.87 -17.80
C ILE A 82 -4.40 5.37 -18.00
N ASN A 83 -4.59 5.84 -19.22
CA ASN A 83 -4.62 7.27 -19.54
C ASN A 83 -3.39 8.06 -19.03
N GLY A 84 -2.22 7.41 -18.98
CA GLY A 84 -0.95 8.05 -18.60
C GLY A 84 -0.68 8.15 -17.09
N TYR A 85 -1.49 7.51 -16.24
CA TYR A 85 -1.27 7.50 -14.79
C TYR A 85 -1.64 6.15 -14.14
N SER A 86 -1.17 5.93 -12.93
CA SER A 86 -1.37 4.71 -12.15
C SER A 86 -1.27 4.99 -10.66
N PHE A 87 -1.61 4.00 -9.83
CA PHE A 87 -1.57 4.10 -8.37
C PHE A 87 -0.70 3.00 -7.78
N LYS A 88 0.07 3.30 -6.74
CA LYS A 88 0.97 2.32 -6.11
C LYS A 88 1.22 2.61 -4.64
N LYS A 89 1.41 1.54 -3.87
CA LYS A 89 1.99 1.56 -2.52
C LYS A 89 2.80 0.31 -2.26
N THR A 90 3.92 0.47 -1.58
CA THR A 90 4.74 -0.60 -0.99
C THR A 90 4.90 -0.35 0.50
N GLY A 91 5.15 -1.39 1.27
CA GLY A 91 5.35 -1.28 2.71
C GLY A 91 5.23 -2.63 3.40
N THR A 92 4.89 -2.60 4.68
CA THR A 92 4.61 -3.78 5.50
C THR A 92 3.20 -3.72 6.06
N LEU A 93 2.55 -4.87 6.18
CA LEU A 93 1.20 -5.02 6.73
C LEU A 93 1.22 -5.93 7.96
N GLY A 94 0.42 -5.57 8.95
CA GLY A 94 0.05 -6.46 10.06
C GLY A 94 -1.17 -7.30 9.72
N ILE A 95 -1.39 -8.38 10.47
CA ILE A 95 -2.59 -9.22 10.35
C ILE A 95 -3.86 -8.41 10.65
N GLY A 96 -4.95 -8.71 9.96
CA GLY A 96 -6.26 -8.07 10.09
C GLY A 96 -6.57 -7.05 8.99
N ILE A 97 -7.58 -6.22 9.22
CA ILE A 97 -8.02 -5.20 8.28
C ILE A 97 -7.04 -4.02 8.28
N ASN A 98 -6.49 -3.71 7.11
CA ASN A 98 -5.60 -2.57 6.91
C ASN A 98 -6.16 -1.66 5.82
N THR A 99 -6.08 -0.34 6.04
CA THR A 99 -6.37 0.67 5.01
C THR A 99 -5.08 1.04 4.32
N ILE A 100 -5.03 0.90 3.01
CA ILE A 100 -3.87 1.14 2.17
C ILE A 100 -4.11 2.37 1.32
N ARG A 101 -3.24 3.37 1.47
CA ARG A 101 -3.23 4.55 0.61
C ARG A 101 -2.33 4.33 -0.59
N LEU A 102 -2.93 4.23 -1.76
CA LEU A 102 -2.25 4.12 -3.05
C LEU A 102 -2.06 5.52 -3.62
N TYR A 103 -0.82 5.95 -3.80
CA TYR A 103 -0.51 7.26 -4.35
C TYR A 103 -0.52 7.23 -5.87
N GLY A 104 -1.14 8.24 -6.45
CA GLY A 104 -1.14 8.45 -7.89
C GLY A 104 0.22 8.90 -8.40
N SER A 105 0.58 8.44 -9.59
CA SER A 105 1.78 8.88 -10.32
C SER A 105 1.50 8.96 -11.81
N GLY A 106 2.17 9.86 -12.49
CA GLY A 106 1.96 10.12 -13.91
C GLY A 106 1.12 11.38 -14.15
N LYS A 107 0.53 11.44 -15.34
CA LYS A 107 -0.20 12.62 -15.82
C LYS A 107 -1.32 12.15 -16.74
N PRO A 108 -2.62 12.43 -16.40
CA PRO A 108 -3.72 12.09 -17.28
C PRO A 108 -3.60 12.81 -18.63
N THR A 109 -3.85 12.11 -19.73
CA THR A 109 -3.71 12.63 -21.09
C THR A 109 -5.04 12.98 -21.76
N ALA A 110 -6.15 12.44 -21.25
CA ALA A 110 -7.49 12.69 -21.80
C ALA A 110 -8.53 12.80 -20.69
N THR A 111 -9.62 13.52 -20.94
CA THR A 111 -10.79 13.58 -20.07
C THR A 111 -11.59 12.29 -20.10
N GLY A 112 -12.39 12.05 -19.06
CA GLY A 112 -13.30 10.92 -18.97
C GLY A 112 -13.11 10.09 -17.71
N THR A 113 -13.90 9.03 -17.59
CA THR A 113 -13.84 8.10 -16.47
C THR A 113 -12.93 6.94 -16.81
N ASN A 114 -11.94 6.67 -15.94
CA ASN A 114 -10.99 5.57 -16.07
C ASN A 114 -11.25 4.56 -14.94
N THR A 115 -11.35 3.29 -15.28
CA THR A 115 -11.51 2.20 -14.30
C THR A 115 -10.18 1.50 -14.11
N PHE A 116 -9.67 1.52 -12.89
CA PHE A 116 -8.41 0.88 -12.49
C PHE A 116 -8.67 -0.42 -11.80
N THR A 117 -7.83 -1.43 -12.07
CA THR A 117 -7.82 -2.71 -11.38
C THR A 117 -6.59 -2.79 -10.49
N ILE A 118 -6.78 -3.24 -9.25
CA ILE A 118 -5.69 -3.61 -8.33
C ILE A 118 -5.78 -5.07 -7.96
N ILE A 119 -4.62 -5.67 -7.64
CA ILE A 119 -4.51 -7.08 -7.26
C ILE A 119 -3.70 -7.19 -5.96
N TYR A 120 -4.19 -8.03 -5.04
CA TYR A 120 -3.48 -8.42 -3.84
C TYR A 120 -3.92 -9.80 -3.37
N GLY A 121 -2.96 -10.67 -3.02
CA GLY A 121 -3.24 -12.02 -2.51
C GLY A 121 -4.10 -12.88 -3.44
N GLY A 122 -3.97 -12.73 -4.76
CA GLY A 122 -4.77 -13.46 -5.74
C GLY A 122 -6.21 -12.96 -5.92
N THR A 123 -6.59 -11.88 -5.23
CA THR A 123 -7.88 -11.20 -5.40
C THR A 123 -7.71 -9.88 -6.15
N ALA A 124 -8.75 -9.45 -6.84
CA ALA A 124 -8.77 -8.19 -7.58
C ALA A 124 -10.01 -7.37 -7.22
N CYS A 125 -9.89 -6.05 -7.28
CA CYS A 125 -11.04 -5.16 -7.28
C CYS A 125 -10.79 -3.91 -8.13
N ASN A 126 -11.85 -3.20 -8.48
CA ASN A 126 -11.83 -2.05 -9.35
C ASN A 126 -12.22 -0.76 -8.63
N PHE A 127 -11.71 0.37 -9.10
CA PHE A 127 -12.16 1.70 -8.71
C PHE A 127 -12.12 2.65 -9.91
N THR A 128 -12.89 3.72 -9.86
CA THR A 128 -13.01 4.67 -10.97
C THR A 128 -12.51 6.05 -10.60
N ILE A 129 -11.85 6.69 -11.55
CA ILE A 129 -11.39 8.09 -11.48
C ILE A 129 -11.96 8.87 -12.64
N THR A 130 -12.56 10.03 -12.36
CA THR A 130 -12.97 10.97 -13.39
C THR A 130 -11.91 12.05 -13.59
N VAL A 131 -11.44 12.18 -14.82
CA VAL A 131 -10.46 13.20 -15.25
C VAL A 131 -11.19 14.35 -15.92
N PHE A 132 -10.96 15.54 -15.42
CA PHE A 132 -11.52 16.80 -15.93
C PHE A 132 -10.59 17.46 -16.96
N GLY A 133 -11.14 18.33 -17.80
CA GLY A 133 -10.35 19.17 -18.71
C GLY A 133 -9.41 20.14 -17.96
N ALA A 134 -8.38 20.62 -18.62
CA ALA A 134 -7.39 21.53 -18.03
C ALA A 134 -8.03 22.83 -17.47
N GLY A 135 -9.18 23.29 -18.03
CA GLY A 135 -9.95 24.43 -17.56
C GLY A 135 -11.09 24.10 -16.59
N GLY A 136 -11.33 22.82 -16.29
CA GLY A 136 -12.40 22.35 -15.43
C GLY A 136 -12.08 22.54 -13.93
N GLY A 137 -12.22 23.76 -13.42
CA GLY A 137 -12.64 23.99 -12.05
C GLY A 137 -14.16 23.87 -12.00
N PHE A 138 -14.75 23.59 -10.86
CA PHE A 138 -16.18 23.61 -10.64
C PHE A 138 -16.74 24.86 -11.32
N GLY A 139 -17.57 24.67 -12.35
CA GLY A 139 -18.19 25.78 -13.03
C GLY A 139 -18.95 26.62 -12.01
N THR A 140 -18.46 27.82 -11.74
CA THR A 140 -19.30 28.85 -11.17
C THR A 140 -20.45 29.00 -12.16
N ALA A 141 -21.65 28.54 -11.78
CA ALA A 141 -22.85 28.83 -12.52
C ALA A 141 -22.98 30.35 -12.52
N LEU A 142 -22.67 30.97 -13.66
CA LEU A 142 -22.90 32.38 -13.86
C LEU A 142 -24.43 32.55 -14.01
N TYR A 143 -25.08 32.85 -12.90
CA TYR A 143 -26.46 33.29 -12.94
C TYR A 143 -26.49 34.68 -13.58
N THR A 144 -26.83 34.75 -14.87
CA THR A 144 -27.22 35.98 -15.50
C THR A 144 -28.63 36.27 -15.01
N LEU A 145 -28.78 37.18 -14.05
CA LEU A 145 -30.06 37.77 -13.74
C LEU A 145 -30.44 38.66 -14.94
N GLY A 146 -31.33 38.14 -15.78
CA GLY A 146 -31.96 38.94 -16.81
C GLY A 146 -32.84 40.01 -16.14
N GLY A 147 -32.46 41.27 -16.36
CA GLY A 147 -33.31 42.43 -16.09
C GLY A 147 -34.23 42.73 -17.27
#